data_ba6edbde768dbbeb0f4009066c8a2374
#
_entry.id   ba6edbde768dbbeb0f4009066c8a2374
#
_cell.length_a   1.000
_cell.length_b   1.000
_cell.length_c   1.000
_cell.angle_alpha   90.00
_cell.angle_beta   90.00
_cell.angle_gamma   90.00
#
_symmetry.space_group_name_H-M   'P 1'
#
loop_
_entity.id
_entity.type
_entity.pdbx_description
1 polymer ?
#
loop_
_entity_poly.entity_id
_entity_poly.type
_entity_poly.pdbx_seq_one_letter_code
_entity_poly.pdbx_strand_id
1 'polypeptide(L)'
;MNISVDLLQKFNSLKAGKVFYGELAKDGSTPAAVVVTIHNGMVNYYCFTSQELTIKRYNQSDPLASVRLSEAEARNIFPDSSRTTYIYCGKSNWGRIPEEDFLKKLSTGVFSLKSEISVELFEKIKSAVKNSKTMTPKLIKVLGI
;
A
#
# COMPACT_ATOMS: atom_id res chain seq x y z
N MET A 1 -4.69 7.87 27.91
CA MET A 1 -4.99 8.58 26.64
C MET A 1 -6.44 8.34 26.27
N ASN A 2 -7.22 9.40 26.16
CA ASN A 2 -8.59 9.27 25.75
C ASN A 2 -8.66 9.22 24.21
N ILE A 3 -9.04 8.08 23.68
CA ILE A 3 -9.22 7.89 22.25
C ILE A 3 -10.72 8.09 21.96
N SER A 4 -11.05 8.97 21.02
CA SER A 4 -12.45 9.17 20.60
C SER A 4 -13.01 7.88 20.00
N VAL A 5 -14.33 7.70 20.06
CA VAL A 5 -15.00 6.54 19.45
C VAL A 5 -14.71 6.48 17.94
N ASP A 6 -14.72 7.63 17.26
CA ASP A 6 -14.38 7.74 15.83
C ASP A 6 -12.98 7.23 15.53
N LEU A 7 -12.00 7.65 16.33
CA LEU A 7 -10.61 7.24 16.15
C LEU A 7 -10.44 5.75 16.42
N LEU A 8 -11.12 5.24 17.46
CA LEU A 8 -11.09 3.81 17.78
C LEU A 8 -11.67 2.99 16.63
N GLN A 9 -12.78 3.43 16.02
CA GLN A 9 -13.37 2.78 14.85
C GLN A 9 -12.41 2.79 13.66
N LYS A 10 -11.76 3.91 13.38
CA LYS A 10 -10.75 4.02 12.32
C LYS A 10 -9.58 3.04 12.56
N PHE A 11 -9.09 3.00 13.78
CA PHE A 11 -8.02 2.09 14.16
C PHE A 11 -8.43 0.62 14.01
N ASN A 12 -9.63 0.26 14.45
CA ASN A 12 -10.16 -1.09 14.33
C ASN A 12 -10.42 -1.49 12.87
N SER A 13 -10.59 -0.51 11.98
CA SER A 13 -10.72 -0.75 10.54
C SER A 13 -9.37 -0.94 9.83
N LEU A 14 -8.27 -0.64 10.51
CA LEU A 14 -6.94 -0.79 9.94
C LEU A 14 -6.58 -2.27 9.89
N LYS A 15 -6.42 -2.79 8.69
CA LYS A 15 -6.08 -4.19 8.43
C LYS A 15 -5.40 -4.34 7.07
N ALA A 16 -4.80 -5.50 6.83
CA ALA A 16 -4.26 -5.84 5.52
C ALA A 16 -5.36 -5.71 4.44
N GLY A 17 -4.99 -5.12 3.31
CA GLY A 17 -5.92 -4.84 2.21
C GLY A 17 -6.58 -3.47 2.25
N LYS A 18 -6.43 -2.72 3.33
CA LYS A 18 -7.00 -1.39 3.45
C LYS A 18 -6.19 -0.37 2.65
N VAL A 19 -6.89 0.47 1.90
CA VAL A 19 -6.29 1.59 1.16
C VAL A 19 -6.34 2.85 2.00
N PHE A 20 -5.26 3.61 2.01
CA PHE A 20 -5.22 4.90 2.68
C PHE A 20 -4.57 5.97 1.80
N TYR A 21 -4.94 7.21 2.03
CA TYR A 21 -4.36 8.38 1.39
C TYR A 21 -3.56 9.18 2.41
N GLY A 22 -2.46 9.79 1.94
CA GLY A 22 -1.64 10.65 2.77
C GLY A 22 -0.46 11.22 2.00
N GLU A 23 0.27 12.14 2.64
CA GLU A 23 1.51 12.67 2.10
C GLU A 23 2.62 11.63 2.35
N LEU A 24 2.85 10.78 1.36
CA LEU A 24 3.83 9.70 1.45
C LEU A 24 5.11 10.00 0.65
N ALA A 25 5.07 10.99 -0.24
CA ALA A 25 6.20 11.38 -1.07
C ALA A 25 6.73 12.75 -0.68
N LYS A 26 8.05 12.92 -0.81
CA LYS A 26 8.75 14.18 -0.47
C LYS A 26 8.38 15.34 -1.40
N ASP A 27 7.86 15.05 -2.58
CA ASP A 27 7.48 16.05 -3.58
C ASP A 27 6.12 16.69 -3.35
N GLY A 28 5.45 16.33 -2.23
CA GLY A 28 4.11 16.83 -1.92
C GLY A 28 2.98 16.16 -2.68
N SER A 29 3.26 15.16 -3.50
CA SER A 29 2.22 14.35 -4.11
C SER A 29 1.50 13.56 -3.01
N THR A 30 0.21 13.29 -3.21
CA THR A 30 -0.62 12.58 -2.23
C THR A 30 -0.96 11.20 -2.79
N PRO A 31 -0.01 10.25 -2.75
CA PRO A 31 -0.28 8.92 -3.27
C PRO A 31 -1.23 8.17 -2.36
N ALA A 32 -1.99 7.26 -2.94
CA ALA A 32 -2.67 6.23 -2.19
C ALA A 32 -1.72 5.05 -2.00
N ALA A 33 -1.93 4.33 -0.91
CA ALA A 33 -1.17 3.12 -0.62
C ALA A 33 -2.11 2.05 -0.09
N VAL A 34 -1.69 0.80 -0.19
CA VAL A 34 -2.40 -0.34 0.35
C VAL A 34 -1.59 -0.97 1.48
N VAL A 35 -2.24 -1.21 2.61
CA VAL A 35 -1.64 -1.94 3.73
C VAL A 35 -1.54 -3.42 3.33
N VAL A 36 -0.33 -3.95 3.37
CA VAL A 36 -0.08 -5.36 3.02
C VAL A 36 -0.04 -6.23 4.27
N THR A 37 0.65 -5.77 5.30
CA THR A 37 0.67 -6.46 6.60
C THR A 37 0.74 -5.45 7.74
N ILE A 38 0.26 -5.90 8.91
CA ILE A 38 0.57 -5.27 10.19
C ILE A 38 1.30 -6.36 10.97
N HIS A 39 2.58 -6.16 11.18
CA HIS A 39 3.45 -7.21 11.71
C HIS A 39 4.51 -6.63 12.64
N ASN A 40 4.65 -7.21 13.82
CA ASN A 40 5.58 -6.75 14.86
C ASN A 40 5.47 -5.25 15.16
N GLY A 41 4.25 -4.74 15.30
CA GLY A 41 3.99 -3.34 15.60
C GLY A 41 4.24 -2.38 14.44
N MET A 42 4.43 -2.90 13.23
CA MET A 42 4.69 -2.09 12.04
C MET A 42 3.59 -2.25 11.00
N VAL A 43 3.14 -1.14 10.43
CA VAL A 43 2.26 -1.12 9.27
C VAL A 43 3.13 -1.10 8.01
N ASN A 44 3.00 -2.13 7.18
CA ASN A 44 3.74 -2.28 5.93
C ASN A 44 2.82 -2.01 4.76
N TYR A 45 3.24 -1.18 3.81
CA TYR A 45 2.40 -0.76 2.69
C TYR A 45 3.20 -0.60 1.40
N TYR A 46 2.48 -0.61 0.28
CA TYR A 46 3.00 -0.27 -1.04
C TYR A 46 2.16 0.83 -1.65
N CYS A 47 2.81 1.78 -2.32
CA CYS A 47 2.12 2.88 -2.99
C CYS A 47 1.63 2.48 -4.37
N PHE A 48 0.46 3.02 -4.75
CA PHE A 48 -0.04 2.95 -6.13
C PHE A 48 0.65 3.99 -7.01
N THR A 49 0.76 3.72 -8.30
CA THR A 49 1.25 4.68 -9.27
C THR A 49 0.51 4.54 -10.60
N SER A 50 0.34 5.66 -11.30
CA SER A 50 -0.14 5.67 -12.69
C SER A 50 0.96 6.00 -13.69
N GLN A 51 2.21 6.04 -13.25
CA GLN A 51 3.36 6.43 -14.06
C GLN A 51 3.95 5.24 -14.81
N GLU A 52 3.57 5.08 -16.06
CA GLU A 52 4.02 3.95 -16.90
C GLU A 52 5.53 3.88 -17.05
N LEU A 53 6.21 5.02 -17.17
CA LEU A 53 7.67 5.04 -17.32
C LEU A 53 8.37 4.48 -16.08
N THR A 54 7.85 4.77 -14.90
CA THR A 54 8.37 4.23 -13.64
C THR A 54 8.23 2.71 -13.62
N ILE A 55 7.07 2.21 -14.03
CA ILE A 55 6.80 0.76 -14.09
C ILE A 55 7.69 0.08 -15.13
N LYS A 56 7.90 0.69 -16.28
CA LYS A 56 8.80 0.15 -17.31
C LYS A 56 10.23 0.01 -16.78
N ARG A 57 10.72 0.97 -16.01
CA ARG A 57 12.04 0.90 -15.38
C ARG A 57 12.14 -0.26 -14.42
N TYR A 58 11.14 -0.42 -13.54
CA TYR A 58 11.11 -1.54 -12.60
C TYR A 58 11.06 -2.88 -13.33
N ASN A 59 10.26 -2.98 -14.40
CA ASN A 59 10.12 -4.23 -15.15
C ASN A 59 11.40 -4.66 -15.87
N GLN A 60 12.32 -3.74 -16.15
CA GLN A 60 13.62 -4.08 -16.73
C GLN A 60 14.49 -4.90 -15.77
N SER A 61 14.44 -4.60 -14.48
CA SER A 61 15.28 -5.26 -13.47
C SER A 61 14.50 -6.24 -12.58
N ASP A 62 13.18 -6.08 -12.47
CA ASP A 62 12.34 -6.85 -11.56
C ASP A 62 10.96 -7.13 -12.20
N PRO A 63 10.91 -7.96 -13.27
CA PRO A 63 9.74 -8.03 -14.14
C PRO A 63 8.50 -8.68 -13.53
N LEU A 64 8.64 -9.46 -12.46
CA LEU A 64 7.53 -10.17 -11.83
C LEU A 64 6.95 -9.46 -10.61
N ALA A 65 7.45 -8.27 -10.28
CA ALA A 65 7.09 -7.56 -9.06
C ALA A 65 6.03 -6.48 -9.24
N SER A 66 5.61 -6.18 -10.46
CA SER A 66 4.60 -5.16 -10.73
C SER A 66 3.25 -5.78 -10.98
N VAL A 67 2.22 -5.22 -10.34
CA VAL A 67 0.83 -5.60 -10.54
C VAL A 67 0.12 -4.49 -11.27
N ARG A 68 -0.53 -4.81 -12.38
CA ARG A 68 -1.43 -3.90 -13.09
C ARG A 68 -2.85 -4.16 -12.60
N LEU A 69 -3.54 -3.12 -12.12
CA LEU A 69 -4.92 -3.24 -11.72
C LEU A 69 -5.82 -3.37 -12.96
N SER A 70 -6.87 -4.21 -12.86
CA SER A 70 -7.94 -4.20 -13.85
C SER A 70 -8.73 -2.90 -13.76
N GLU A 71 -9.54 -2.59 -14.76
CA GLU A 71 -10.43 -1.41 -14.71
C GLU A 71 -11.35 -1.45 -13.50
N ALA A 72 -11.93 -2.62 -13.20
CA ALA A 72 -12.83 -2.78 -12.06
C ALA A 72 -12.09 -2.55 -10.72
N GLU A 73 -10.89 -3.11 -10.58
CA GLU A 73 -10.05 -2.89 -9.40
C GLU A 73 -9.69 -1.43 -9.22
N ALA A 74 -9.27 -0.77 -10.30
CA ALA A 74 -8.89 0.64 -10.27
C ALA A 74 -10.07 1.56 -9.94
N ARG A 75 -11.26 1.29 -10.49
CA ARG A 75 -12.47 2.08 -10.21
C ARG A 75 -12.92 1.95 -8.76
N ASN A 76 -12.73 0.78 -8.16
CA ASN A 76 -13.07 0.58 -6.76
C ASN A 76 -12.23 1.47 -5.83
N ILE A 77 -10.99 1.77 -6.23
CA ILE A 77 -10.04 2.55 -5.44
C ILE A 77 -10.03 4.02 -5.89
N PHE A 78 -10.05 4.25 -7.20
CA PHE A 78 -9.93 5.57 -7.84
C PHE A 78 -11.09 5.77 -8.83
N PRO A 79 -12.33 6.01 -8.35
CA PRO A 79 -13.51 6.06 -9.22
C PRO A 79 -13.44 7.14 -10.32
N ASP A 80 -12.69 8.21 -10.07
CA ASP A 80 -12.58 9.34 -11.00
C ASP A 80 -11.34 9.26 -11.93
N SER A 81 -10.51 8.24 -11.78
CA SER A 81 -9.30 8.11 -12.59
C SER A 81 -9.56 7.36 -13.90
N SER A 82 -9.07 7.92 -15.01
CA SER A 82 -9.05 7.25 -16.32
C SER A 82 -7.71 6.57 -16.64
N ARG A 83 -6.73 6.70 -15.74
CA ARG A 83 -5.38 6.17 -15.96
C ARG A 83 -5.26 4.73 -15.46
N THR A 84 -4.42 3.95 -16.13
CA THR A 84 -4.02 2.63 -15.63
C THR A 84 -3.23 2.78 -14.34
N THR A 85 -3.53 1.94 -13.37
CA THR A 85 -2.91 1.97 -12.05
C THR A 85 -2.08 0.71 -11.84
N TYR A 86 -0.92 0.88 -11.22
CA TYR A 86 0.05 -0.19 -10.96
C TYR A 86 0.50 -0.14 -9.51
N ILE A 87 1.01 -1.28 -9.03
CA ILE A 87 1.75 -1.36 -7.78
C ILE A 87 3.06 -2.09 -8.06
N TYR A 88 4.19 -1.46 -7.78
CA TYR A 88 5.46 -2.16 -7.76
C TYR A 88 5.69 -2.73 -6.35
N CYS A 89 5.86 -4.05 -6.25
CA CYS A 89 5.95 -4.77 -4.98
C CYS A 89 7.40 -5.15 -4.61
N GLY A 90 8.35 -4.32 -5.00
CA GLY A 90 9.75 -4.47 -4.62
C GLY A 90 10.14 -3.58 -3.45
N LYS A 91 11.36 -3.77 -2.97
CA LYS A 91 11.89 -3.09 -1.78
C LYS A 91 11.80 -1.58 -1.83
N SER A 92 12.07 -0.96 -2.99
CA SER A 92 12.11 0.50 -3.12
C SER A 92 10.74 1.17 -2.96
N ASN A 93 9.65 0.43 -3.14
CA ASN A 93 8.30 0.94 -2.95
C ASN A 93 7.65 0.49 -1.64
N TRP A 94 8.36 -0.28 -0.84
CA TRP A 94 7.89 -0.75 0.46
C TRP A 94 8.03 0.36 1.50
N GLY A 95 6.89 0.80 2.04
CA GLY A 95 6.82 1.73 3.16
C GLY A 95 6.54 0.99 4.45
N ARG A 96 7.11 1.50 5.53
CA ARG A 96 7.00 0.88 6.85
C ARG A 96 6.94 1.96 7.92
N ILE A 97 5.91 1.89 8.76
CA ILE A 97 5.66 2.89 9.79
C ILE A 97 5.15 2.19 11.06
N PRO A 98 5.60 2.58 12.25
CA PRO A 98 5.05 2.05 13.51
C PRO A 98 3.54 2.27 13.59
N GLU A 99 2.79 1.29 14.10
CA GLU A 99 1.34 1.40 14.28
C GLU A 99 0.95 2.66 15.05
N GLU A 100 1.70 2.99 16.08
CA GLU A 100 1.47 4.18 16.90
C GLU A 100 1.53 5.47 16.09
N ASP A 101 2.53 5.58 15.21
CA ASP A 101 2.70 6.75 14.34
C ASP A 101 1.60 6.82 13.29
N PHE A 102 1.20 5.66 12.75
CA PHE A 102 0.07 5.57 11.81
C PHE A 102 -1.22 6.08 12.47
N LEU A 103 -1.47 5.65 13.70
CA LEU A 103 -2.63 6.09 14.47
C LEU A 103 -2.63 7.61 14.69
N LYS A 104 -1.49 8.20 15.02
CA LYS A 104 -1.36 9.65 15.15
C LYS A 104 -1.70 10.37 13.85
N LYS A 105 -1.24 9.85 12.72
CA LYS A 105 -1.54 10.43 11.40
C LYS A 105 -3.01 10.31 11.02
N LEU A 106 -3.67 9.22 11.43
CA LEU A 106 -5.12 9.10 11.29
C LEU A 106 -5.84 10.13 12.16
N SER A 107 -5.40 10.31 13.39
CA SER A 107 -6.07 11.23 14.35
C SER A 107 -5.95 12.68 13.95
N THR A 108 -4.87 13.06 13.28
CA THR A 108 -4.63 14.44 12.83
C THR A 108 -5.12 14.69 11.41
N GLY A 109 -5.66 13.68 10.74
CA GLY A 109 -6.15 13.81 9.36
C GLY A 109 -5.04 13.80 8.29
N VAL A 110 -3.79 13.58 8.67
CA VAL A 110 -2.67 13.43 7.72
C VAL A 110 -2.88 12.19 6.85
N PHE A 111 -3.35 11.09 7.46
CA PHE A 111 -3.79 9.90 6.75
C PHE A 111 -5.30 9.75 6.85
N SER A 112 -5.92 9.19 5.81
CA SER A 112 -7.33 8.81 5.81
C SER A 112 -7.50 7.44 5.20
N LEU A 113 -8.26 6.58 5.90
CA LEU A 113 -8.62 5.25 5.39
C LEU A 113 -9.72 5.41 4.34
N LYS A 114 -9.63 4.63 3.27
CA LYS A 114 -10.59 4.64 2.16
C LYS A 114 -11.15 3.23 1.96
N SER A 115 -11.09 2.74 0.73
CA SER A 115 -11.63 1.44 0.35
C SER A 115 -10.75 0.28 0.82
N GLU A 116 -11.22 -0.92 0.56
CA GLU A 116 -10.49 -2.16 0.75
C GLU A 116 -10.34 -2.84 -0.60
N ILE A 117 -9.18 -3.40 -0.87
CA ILE A 117 -8.95 -4.12 -2.13
C ILE A 117 -9.61 -5.50 -2.10
N SER A 118 -9.87 -6.06 -3.28
CA SER A 118 -10.42 -7.40 -3.41
C SER A 118 -9.42 -8.47 -2.96
N VAL A 119 -9.92 -9.65 -2.62
CA VAL A 119 -9.08 -10.80 -2.30
C VAL A 119 -8.19 -11.17 -3.49
N GLU A 120 -8.72 -11.09 -4.71
CA GLU A 120 -7.98 -11.38 -5.94
C GLU A 120 -6.79 -10.43 -6.12
N LEU A 121 -7.00 -9.14 -5.92
CA LEU A 121 -5.91 -8.16 -6.00
C LEU A 121 -4.87 -8.38 -4.90
N PHE A 122 -5.33 -8.68 -3.70
CA PHE A 122 -4.43 -8.95 -2.58
C PHE A 122 -3.53 -10.16 -2.85
N GLU A 123 -4.09 -11.23 -3.44
CA GLU A 123 -3.29 -12.41 -3.84
C GLU A 123 -2.26 -12.09 -4.91
N LYS A 124 -2.62 -11.24 -5.89
CA LYS A 124 -1.66 -10.76 -6.91
C LYS A 124 -0.50 -9.99 -6.27
N ILE A 125 -0.79 -9.14 -5.28
CA ILE A 125 0.22 -8.37 -4.55
C ILE A 125 1.15 -9.31 -3.79
N LYS A 126 0.61 -10.26 -3.04
CA LYS A 126 1.42 -11.24 -2.31
C LYS A 126 2.34 -12.03 -3.24
N SER A 127 1.82 -12.48 -4.37
CA SER A 127 2.61 -13.19 -5.37
C SER A 127 3.74 -12.31 -5.94
N ALA A 128 3.44 -11.05 -6.25
CA ALA A 128 4.43 -10.11 -6.76
C ALA A 128 5.54 -9.82 -5.75
N VAL A 129 5.19 -9.68 -4.46
CA VAL A 129 6.18 -9.52 -3.38
C VAL A 129 7.11 -10.72 -3.33
N LYS A 130 6.56 -11.93 -3.36
CA LYS A 130 7.35 -13.17 -3.28
C LYS A 130 8.23 -13.39 -4.50
N ASN A 131 7.83 -12.88 -5.66
CA ASN A 131 8.56 -13.03 -6.92
C ASN A 131 9.50 -11.86 -7.21
N SER A 132 9.50 -10.82 -6.39
CA SER A 132 10.40 -9.69 -6.56
C SER A 132 11.84 -10.08 -6.26
N LYS A 133 12.74 -9.73 -7.15
CA LYS A 133 14.17 -9.96 -6.97
C LYS A 133 14.76 -9.12 -5.84
N THR A 134 14.14 -8.02 -5.49
CA THR A 134 14.60 -7.12 -4.43
C THR A 134 14.05 -7.50 -3.06
N MET A 135 13.02 -8.35 -3.01
CA MET A 135 12.45 -8.86 -1.77
C MET A 135 13.09 -10.20 -1.42
N THR A 136 14.20 -10.14 -0.71
CA THR A 136 14.92 -11.33 -0.24
C THR A 136 14.05 -12.13 0.75
N PRO A 137 14.33 -13.44 0.98
CA PRO A 137 13.61 -14.20 2.01
C PRO A 137 13.62 -13.55 3.38
N LYS A 138 14.70 -12.89 3.76
CA LYS A 138 14.82 -12.15 5.02
C LYS A 138 13.84 -10.98 5.07
N LEU A 139 13.74 -10.20 3.99
CA LEU A 139 12.83 -9.06 3.90
C LEU A 139 11.36 -9.50 3.87
N ILE A 140 11.05 -10.59 3.18
CA ILE A 140 9.70 -11.17 3.18
C ILE A 140 9.28 -11.56 4.60
N LYS A 141 10.19 -12.14 5.36
CA LYS A 141 9.95 -12.49 6.77
C LYS A 141 9.71 -11.24 7.64
N VAL A 142 10.49 -10.19 7.45
CA VAL A 142 10.31 -8.91 8.15
C VAL A 142 8.95 -8.29 7.81
N LEU A 143 8.55 -8.36 6.56
CA LEU A 143 7.24 -7.89 6.10
C LEU A 143 6.11 -8.71 6.71
N GLY A 144 6.32 -9.99 6.97
CA GLY A 144 5.33 -10.85 7.62
C GLY A 144 4.30 -11.47 6.68
N ILE A 145 4.65 -11.59 5.42
CA ILE A 145 3.74 -12.15 4.43
C ILE A 145 3.98 -13.64 4.21
#